data_6ab60f002b97556fbc4effe1fa13af93
#
_entry.id   6ab60f002b97556fbc4effe1fa13af93
#
_cell.length_a   1.000
_cell.length_b   1.000
_cell.length_c   1.000
_cell.angle_alpha   90.00
_cell.angle_beta   90.00
_cell.angle_gamma   90.00
#
_symmetry.space_group_name_H-M   'P 1'
#
loop_
_entity.id
_entity.type
_entity.pdbx_description
1 polymer ?
#
loop_
_entity_poly.entity_id
_entity_poly.type
_entity_poly.pdbx_seq_one_letter_code
_entity_poly.pdbx_strand_id
1 'polypeptide(L)'
;MKTLGEFIVEKQQDFPHATGELTALLSAIKLGAKIIHRDINKAGLVDILGTNGVSNVQGEAQMKLDLYANEKLKAALKARGEVAGIGSEEEDDIVIFEGDRAENAKYVVLMDPLDGSSNIDV
;
A
#
# COMPACT_ATOMS: atom_id res chain seq x y z
N MET A 1 4.58 23.51 -4.53
CA MET A 1 3.97 22.40 -3.76
C MET A 1 5.08 21.50 -3.24
N LYS A 2 5.01 21.14 -1.96
CA LYS A 2 6.01 20.24 -1.38
C LYS A 2 5.69 18.80 -1.74
N THR A 3 6.73 18.04 -2.02
CA THR A 3 6.60 16.59 -2.12
C THR A 3 6.55 15.98 -0.71
N LEU A 4 6.09 14.75 -0.62
CA LEU A 4 6.09 14.02 0.65
C LEU A 4 7.51 13.92 1.21
N GLY A 5 8.50 13.65 0.36
CA GLY A 5 9.90 13.56 0.78
C GLY A 5 10.42 14.86 1.37
N GLU A 6 10.13 15.98 0.72
CA GLU A 6 10.53 17.30 1.22
C GLU A 6 9.88 17.61 2.57
N PHE A 7 8.60 17.30 2.70
CA PHE A 7 7.88 17.49 3.96
C PHE A 7 8.48 16.67 5.09
N ILE A 8 8.80 15.42 4.83
CA ILE A 8 9.40 14.52 5.85
C ILE A 8 10.74 15.06 6.31
N VAL A 9 11.61 15.44 5.38
CA VAL A 9 12.95 15.98 5.73
C VAL A 9 12.83 17.25 6.57
N GLU A 10 11.92 18.14 6.19
CA GLU A 10 11.66 19.37 6.92
C GLU A 10 11.18 19.10 8.34
N LYS A 11 10.27 18.16 8.51
CA LYS A 11 9.69 17.82 9.81
C LYS A 11 10.63 17.03 10.72
N GLN A 12 11.58 16.30 10.16
CA GLN A 12 12.57 15.59 10.98
C GLN A 12 13.38 16.51 11.88
N GLN A 13 13.56 17.74 11.48
CA GLN A 13 14.29 18.73 12.27
C GLN A 13 13.61 19.02 13.61
N ASP A 14 12.29 18.85 13.68
CA ASP A 14 11.53 19.06 14.91
C ASP A 14 11.64 17.88 15.88
N PHE A 15 12.25 16.77 15.46
CA PHE A 15 12.34 15.53 16.22
C PHE A 15 13.78 14.99 16.23
N PRO A 16 14.67 15.60 17.01
CA PRO A 16 16.11 15.27 16.95
C PRO A 16 16.44 13.84 17.38
N HIS A 17 15.53 13.17 18.07
CA HIS A 17 15.73 11.78 18.50
C HIS A 17 15.07 10.76 17.56
N ALA A 18 14.50 11.20 16.45
CA ALA A 18 13.90 10.32 15.47
C ALA A 18 14.98 9.45 14.80
N THR A 19 14.69 8.15 14.68
CA THR A 19 15.63 7.19 14.13
C THR A 19 15.41 6.91 12.63
N GLY A 20 14.44 7.58 12.01
CA GLY A 20 14.15 7.41 10.59
C GLY A 20 13.20 6.27 10.26
N GLU A 21 12.71 5.56 11.26
CA GLU A 21 11.82 4.41 11.02
C GLU A 21 10.48 4.84 10.43
N LEU A 22 9.91 5.93 10.93
CA LEU A 22 8.67 6.45 10.37
C LEU A 22 8.88 6.93 8.93
N THR A 23 10.02 7.57 8.66
CA THR A 23 10.39 8.00 7.31
C THR A 23 10.46 6.80 6.36
N ALA A 24 11.08 5.72 6.80
CA ALA A 24 11.18 4.49 6.02
C ALA A 24 9.80 3.89 5.74
N LEU A 25 8.92 3.90 6.75
CA LEU A 25 7.55 3.42 6.61
C LEU A 25 6.78 4.25 5.58
N LEU A 26 6.83 5.57 5.68
CA LEU A 26 6.16 6.46 4.74
C LEU A 26 6.72 6.32 3.32
N SER A 27 8.02 6.08 3.19
CA SER A 27 8.64 5.81 1.89
C SER A 27 8.15 4.50 1.27
N ALA A 28 7.92 3.48 2.10
CA ALA A 28 7.36 2.21 1.63
C ALA A 28 5.93 2.39 1.12
N ILE A 29 5.12 3.14 1.84
CA ILE A 29 3.74 3.46 1.42
C ILE A 29 3.76 4.23 0.10
N LYS A 30 4.61 5.24 0.01
CA LYS A 30 4.78 6.04 -1.21
C LYS A 30 5.15 5.17 -2.41
N LEU A 31 6.10 4.26 -2.24
CA LEU A 31 6.51 3.34 -3.30
C LEU A 31 5.36 2.45 -3.73
N GLY A 32 4.66 1.86 -2.78
CA GLY A 32 3.50 1.02 -3.08
C GLY A 32 2.43 1.77 -3.85
N ALA A 33 2.12 2.98 -3.41
CA ALA A 33 1.12 3.83 -4.07
C ALA A 33 1.55 4.18 -5.50
N LYS A 34 2.82 4.48 -5.72
CA LYS A 34 3.34 4.78 -7.07
C LYS A 34 3.25 3.58 -8.00
N ILE A 35 3.55 2.39 -7.49
CA ILE A 35 3.47 1.16 -8.28
C ILE A 35 2.01 0.91 -8.69
N ILE A 36 1.08 1.02 -7.76
CA ILE A 36 -0.34 0.82 -8.03
C ILE A 36 -0.82 1.84 -9.07
N HIS A 37 -0.48 3.11 -8.88
CA HIS A 37 -0.88 4.17 -9.81
C HIS A 37 -0.34 3.93 -11.21
N ARG A 38 0.95 3.57 -11.32
CA ARG A 38 1.58 3.26 -12.59
C ARG A 38 0.87 2.12 -13.31
N ASP A 39 0.61 1.05 -12.58
CA ASP A 39 0.04 -0.16 -13.16
C ASP A 39 -1.40 0.04 -13.60
N ILE A 40 -2.17 0.84 -12.87
CA ILE A 40 -3.55 1.17 -13.24
C ILE A 40 -3.60 2.07 -14.47
N ASN A 41 -2.69 3.04 -14.56
CA ASN A 41 -2.72 4.05 -15.64
C ASN A 41 -2.09 3.60 -16.96
N LYS A 42 -1.30 2.52 -16.95
CA LYS A 42 -0.77 1.96 -18.20
C LYS A 42 -1.80 0.98 -18.78
N ALA A 43 -1.36 0.05 -19.55
CA ALA A 43 -2.19 -1.05 -20.02
C ALA A 43 -2.52 -2.04 -18.92
N GLY A 44 -2.02 -1.79 -17.72
CA GLY A 44 -2.09 -2.72 -16.60
C GLY A 44 -3.50 -2.97 -16.09
N LEU A 45 -4.43 -2.03 -16.29
CA LEU A 45 -5.80 -2.26 -15.85
C LEU A 45 -6.42 -3.47 -16.56
N VAL A 46 -6.17 -3.60 -17.86
CA VAL A 46 -6.65 -4.75 -18.64
C VAL A 46 -6.01 -6.04 -18.12
N ASP A 47 -4.72 -6.00 -17.84
CA ASP A 47 -4.00 -7.17 -17.32
C ASP A 47 -4.48 -7.56 -15.92
N ILE A 48 -4.75 -6.57 -15.07
CA ILE A 48 -5.25 -6.78 -13.70
C ILE A 48 -6.65 -7.40 -13.74
N LEU A 49 -7.52 -6.88 -14.59
CA LEU A 49 -8.91 -7.32 -14.69
C LEU A 49 -9.07 -8.61 -15.49
N GLY A 50 -8.05 -8.97 -16.25
CA GLY A 50 -8.12 -10.10 -17.16
C GLY A 50 -8.77 -9.74 -18.48
N THR A 51 -8.51 -10.57 -19.49
CA THR A 51 -8.98 -10.35 -20.86
C THR A 51 -10.41 -10.82 -21.11
N ASN A 52 -11.08 -11.32 -20.11
CA ASN A 52 -12.44 -11.79 -20.26
C ASN A 52 -13.38 -10.60 -20.34
N GLY A 53 -13.41 -9.95 -21.49
CA GLY A 53 -14.26 -8.81 -21.74
C GLY A 53 -15.75 -9.05 -21.61
N VAL A 54 -16.14 -10.10 -20.93
CA VAL A 54 -17.53 -10.45 -20.77
C VAL A 54 -18.07 -9.70 -19.57
N SER A 55 -18.99 -8.81 -19.84
CA SER A 55 -19.94 -8.26 -18.87
C SER A 55 -19.33 -8.12 -17.48
N ASN A 56 -18.34 -7.28 -17.38
CA ASN A 56 -17.80 -6.93 -16.10
C ASN A 56 -18.92 -6.39 -15.26
N VAL A 57 -19.38 -7.21 -14.37
CA VAL A 57 -20.08 -6.66 -13.26
C VAL A 57 -19.05 -5.74 -12.60
N GLN A 58 -19.35 -4.48 -12.54
CA GLN A 58 -18.46 -3.45 -11.98
C GLN A 58 -17.92 -3.88 -10.61
N GLY A 59 -18.71 -4.57 -9.82
CA GLY A 59 -18.29 -5.11 -8.54
C GLY A 59 -17.15 -6.12 -8.62
N GLU A 60 -17.10 -6.94 -9.67
CA GLU A 60 -16.01 -7.89 -9.87
C GLU A 60 -14.71 -7.17 -10.23
N ALA A 61 -14.78 -6.14 -11.07
CA ALA A 61 -13.63 -5.34 -11.43
C ALA A 61 -13.08 -4.60 -10.20
N GLN A 62 -13.94 -4.03 -9.37
CA GLN A 62 -13.55 -3.37 -8.14
C GLN A 62 -12.85 -4.32 -7.18
N MET A 63 -13.39 -5.53 -7.04
CA MET A 63 -12.80 -6.55 -6.17
C MET A 63 -11.37 -6.91 -6.63
N LYS A 64 -11.15 -7.04 -7.93
CA LYS A 64 -9.80 -7.33 -8.45
C LYS A 64 -8.83 -6.19 -8.18
N LEU A 65 -9.27 -4.95 -8.33
CA LEU A 65 -8.45 -3.78 -8.04
C LEU A 65 -8.12 -3.68 -6.55
N ASP A 66 -9.09 -3.95 -5.68
CA ASP A 66 -8.89 -3.96 -4.24
C ASP A 66 -7.83 -4.98 -3.84
N LEU A 67 -7.95 -6.20 -4.35
CA LEU A 67 -6.99 -7.26 -4.06
C LEU A 67 -5.60 -6.93 -4.62
N TYR A 68 -5.54 -6.37 -5.81
CA TYR A 68 -4.28 -5.97 -6.42
C TYR A 68 -3.58 -4.91 -5.58
N ALA A 69 -4.30 -3.86 -5.19
CA ALA A 69 -3.76 -2.78 -4.37
C ALA A 69 -3.28 -3.33 -3.01
N ASN A 70 -4.06 -4.23 -2.41
CA ASN A 70 -3.70 -4.87 -1.15
C ASN A 70 -2.38 -5.62 -1.26
N GLU A 71 -2.22 -6.44 -2.28
CA GLU A 71 -1.00 -7.24 -2.47
C GLU A 71 0.23 -6.35 -2.70
N LYS A 72 0.09 -5.27 -3.46
CA LYS A 72 1.20 -4.36 -3.73
C LYS A 72 1.63 -3.58 -2.49
N LEU A 73 0.68 -3.06 -1.72
CA LEU A 73 0.99 -2.36 -0.48
C LEU A 73 1.56 -3.30 0.57
N LYS A 74 0.99 -4.48 0.70
CA LYS A 74 1.48 -5.50 1.62
C LYS A 74 2.94 -5.86 1.32
N ALA A 75 3.26 -6.10 0.06
CA ALA A 75 4.63 -6.41 -0.36
C ALA A 75 5.60 -5.26 -0.05
N ALA A 76 5.20 -4.02 -0.34
CA ALA A 76 6.02 -2.85 -0.07
C ALA A 76 6.29 -2.67 1.44
N LEU A 77 5.28 -2.86 2.27
CA LEU A 77 5.40 -2.74 3.72
C LEU A 77 6.26 -3.85 4.31
N LYS A 78 6.11 -5.07 3.79
CA LYS A 78 6.88 -6.22 4.25
C LYS A 78 8.37 -6.10 3.93
N ALA A 79 8.70 -5.54 2.78
CA ALA A 79 10.07 -5.53 2.26
C ALA A 79 11.06 -4.76 3.12
N ARG A 80 10.63 -3.74 3.85
CA ARG A 80 11.55 -2.85 4.56
C ARG A 80 11.78 -3.20 6.03
N GLY A 81 10.91 -4.00 6.61
CA GLY A 81 11.11 -4.50 7.96
C GLY A 81 10.77 -3.53 9.09
N GLU A 82 10.16 -2.39 8.81
CA GLU A 82 9.70 -1.45 9.83
C GLU A 82 8.29 -1.77 10.35
N VAL A 83 7.61 -2.73 9.72
CA VAL A 83 6.22 -3.08 10.01
C VAL A 83 6.15 -4.51 10.52
N ALA A 84 5.56 -4.69 11.68
CA ALA A 84 5.39 -6.01 12.28
C ALA A 84 4.22 -6.78 11.67
N GLY A 85 3.24 -6.07 11.15
CA GLY A 85 2.07 -6.68 10.55
C GLY A 85 1.09 -5.64 10.06
N ILE A 86 0.06 -6.11 9.40
CA ILE A 86 -0.99 -5.24 8.85
C ILE A 86 -2.37 -5.74 9.22
N GLY A 87 -3.30 -4.81 9.36
CA GLY A 87 -4.73 -5.08 9.30
C GLY A 87 -5.27 -4.40 8.06
N SER A 88 -5.79 -5.17 7.13
CA SER A 88 -6.32 -4.63 5.88
C SER A 88 -7.79 -4.96 5.74
N GLU A 89 -8.55 -4.04 5.18
CA GLU A 89 -9.94 -4.29 4.86
C GLU A 89 -10.11 -5.51 3.95
N GLU A 90 -9.11 -5.81 3.14
CA GLU A 90 -9.13 -6.93 2.20
C GLU A 90 -8.68 -8.27 2.79
N GLU A 91 -8.24 -8.30 4.04
CA GLU A 91 -7.80 -9.52 4.71
C GLU A 91 -8.77 -9.84 5.84
N ASP A 92 -9.14 -11.11 5.97
CA ASP A 92 -10.07 -11.52 7.04
C ASP A 92 -9.44 -11.40 8.43
N ASP A 93 -8.15 -11.64 8.52
CA ASP A 93 -7.40 -11.60 9.78
C ASP A 93 -6.22 -10.66 9.68
N ILE A 94 -5.67 -10.29 10.84
CA ILE A 94 -4.42 -9.54 10.90
C ILE A 94 -3.31 -10.40 10.31
N VAL A 95 -2.51 -9.82 9.42
CA VAL A 95 -1.36 -10.48 8.84
C VAL A 95 -0.13 -10.11 9.65
N ILE A 96 0.52 -11.09 10.25
CA ILE A 96 1.76 -10.89 11.01
C ILE A 96 2.93 -11.26 10.13
N PHE A 97 3.86 -10.33 9.96
CA PHE A 97 5.05 -10.58 9.17
C PHE A 97 6.06 -11.39 9.98
N GLU A 98 6.77 -12.27 9.33
CA GLU A 98 7.77 -13.13 9.95
C GLU A 98 9.19 -12.62 9.66
N GLY A 99 10.12 -13.04 10.51
CA GLY A 99 11.53 -12.67 10.40
C GLY A 99 11.96 -11.75 11.53
N ASP A 100 13.26 -11.73 11.80
CA ASP A 100 13.83 -11.02 12.95
C ASP A 100 13.51 -9.52 12.91
N ARG A 101 13.56 -8.91 11.76
CA ARG A 101 13.28 -7.48 11.63
C ARG A 101 11.81 -7.17 11.93
N ALA A 102 10.91 -7.98 11.38
CA ALA A 102 9.47 -7.78 11.58
C ALA A 102 9.06 -8.00 13.03
N GLU A 103 9.64 -9.00 13.69
CA GLU A 103 9.36 -9.30 15.09
C GLU A 103 9.77 -8.16 16.04
N ASN A 104 10.76 -7.37 15.64
CA ASN A 104 11.25 -6.24 16.42
C ASN A 104 10.76 -4.89 15.87
N ALA A 105 9.91 -4.91 14.87
CA ALA A 105 9.41 -3.70 14.25
C ALA A 105 8.45 -2.96 15.18
N LYS A 106 8.45 -1.62 15.07
CA LYS A 106 7.69 -0.75 15.98
C LYS A 106 6.29 -0.44 15.47
N TYR A 107 6.00 -0.71 14.21
CA TYR A 107 4.75 -0.26 13.59
C TYR A 107 3.86 -1.40 13.17
N VAL A 108 2.58 -1.19 13.32
CA VAL A 108 1.52 -1.98 12.69
C VAL A 108 0.74 -1.01 11.81
N VAL A 109 0.36 -1.44 10.63
CA VAL A 109 -0.37 -0.59 9.69
C VAL A 109 -1.79 -1.12 9.54
N LEU A 110 -2.75 -0.25 9.76
CA LEU A 110 -4.16 -0.52 9.46
C LEU A 110 -4.48 0.24 8.19
N MET A 111 -5.02 -0.45 7.19
CA MET A 111 -5.18 0.17 5.88
C MET A 111 -6.46 -0.26 5.17
N ASP A 112 -6.94 0.65 4.34
CA ASP A 112 -7.87 0.38 3.26
C ASP A 112 -7.09 0.66 1.97
N PRO A 113 -6.60 -0.37 1.28
CA PRO A 113 -5.67 -0.18 0.17
C PRO A 113 -6.23 0.63 -0.99
N LEU A 114 -7.54 0.63 -1.17
CA LEU A 114 -8.20 1.35 -2.24
C LEU A 114 -9.53 1.90 -1.72
N ASP A 115 -9.42 2.95 -0.90
CA ASP A 115 -10.58 3.59 -0.28
C ASP A 115 -11.53 4.12 -1.34
N GLY A 116 -12.82 3.88 -1.11
CA GLY A 116 -13.84 4.32 -2.06
C GLY A 116 -13.82 3.56 -3.38
N SER A 117 -13.35 2.31 -3.38
CA SER A 117 -13.29 1.50 -4.60
C SER A 117 -14.64 1.38 -5.33
N SER A 118 -15.74 1.43 -4.60
CA SER A 118 -17.08 1.42 -5.20
C SER A 118 -17.37 2.64 -6.07
N ASN A 119 -16.56 3.68 -5.96
CA ASN A 119 -16.70 4.91 -6.75
C ASN A 119 -15.75 4.96 -7.95
N ILE A 120 -14.95 3.92 -8.15
CA ILE A 120 -14.03 3.85 -9.26
C ILE A 120 -14.80 3.44 -10.52
N ASP A 121 -14.65 4.27 -11.55
CA ASP A 121 -15.24 4.01 -12.86
C ASP A 121 -14.29 3.14 -13.67
N VAL A 122 -14.64 1.89 -13.82
CA VAL A 122 -13.85 0.90 -14.55
C VAL A 122 -14.64 0.23 -15.67
#